data_7aaf2ce2217185faad258b1803476b37
#
_entry.id   7aaf2ce2217185faad258b1803476b37
#
_cell.length_a   1.000
_cell.length_b   1.000
_cell.length_c   1.000
_cell.angle_alpha   90.00
_cell.angle_beta   90.00
_cell.angle_gamma   90.00
#
_symmetry.space_group_name_H-M   'P 1'
#
loop_
_entity.id
_entity.type
_entity.pdbx_description
1 polymer ?
#
loop_
_entity_poly.entity_id
_entity_poly.type
_entity_poly.pdbx_seq_one_letter_code
_entity_poly.pdbx_strand_id
1 'polypeptide(L)'
;VFAFSGIGSLSVSGSASETAVIVNGEQVTELSVQQAINNEKRRILSENEGLDAALLSDELIRPQVVEQIIGRKLISQAAKSGGMGVSSRTTSKLLLGTPAFQADDGSFDQDLYLYTIRNQGYTSGTFLAMLKDDLLIEQYVRGFDASSFITKSELNLLASITEQRRDYYYMTLPLQAAIDTVQLSDTQI
;
A
#
# COMPACT_ATOMS: atom_id res chain seq x y z
N VAL A 1 2.75 -8.38 -22.58
CA VAL A 1 3.93 -9.25 -22.57
C VAL A 1 4.95 -8.55 -21.68
N PHE A 2 5.09 -9.00 -20.45
CA PHE A 2 6.09 -8.48 -19.51
C PHE A 2 7.41 -9.18 -19.80
N ALA A 3 8.36 -8.49 -20.41
CA ALA A 3 9.72 -8.96 -20.55
C ALA A 3 10.48 -8.67 -19.24
N PHE A 4 10.66 -9.67 -18.41
CA PHE A 4 11.58 -9.65 -17.30
C PHE A 4 12.97 -9.92 -17.86
N SER A 5 13.70 -8.87 -18.24
CA SER A 5 15.08 -8.99 -18.69
C SER A 5 16.02 -8.81 -17.51
N GLY A 6 16.56 -9.95 -17.05
CA GLY A 6 17.90 -10.05 -16.51
C GLY A 6 18.18 -9.40 -15.18
N ILE A 7 18.13 -10.20 -14.11
CA ILE A 7 18.96 -9.98 -12.92
C ILE A 7 20.41 -10.25 -13.34
N GLY A 8 21.08 -9.22 -13.83
CA GLY A 8 22.51 -9.22 -14.10
C GLY A 8 23.21 -8.54 -12.93
N SER A 9 24.05 -9.33 -12.24
CA SER A 9 25.15 -8.95 -11.33
C SER A 9 25.09 -7.55 -10.71
N LEU A 10 24.66 -7.49 -9.45
CA LEU A 10 24.86 -6.36 -8.54
C LEU A 10 26.35 -6.08 -8.33
N SER A 11 26.92 -5.18 -9.07
CA SER A 11 28.13 -4.47 -8.65
C SER A 11 27.69 -3.24 -7.84
N VAL A 12 27.90 -3.33 -6.53
CA VAL A 12 27.73 -2.22 -5.60
C VAL A 12 28.79 -1.15 -5.90
N SER A 13 28.39 -0.19 -6.73
CA SER A 13 29.12 1.08 -6.91
C SER A 13 28.06 2.16 -6.96
N GLY A 14 27.81 2.80 -5.80
CA GLY A 14 26.74 3.77 -5.64
C GLY A 14 26.93 5.00 -6.52
N SER A 15 26.17 5.09 -7.60
CA SER A 15 25.85 6.36 -8.22
C SER A 15 24.35 6.62 -8.12
N ALA A 16 23.98 7.81 -7.67
CA ALA A 16 22.59 8.26 -7.48
C ALA A 16 21.71 8.23 -8.75
N SER A 17 22.27 7.79 -9.87
CA SER A 17 21.64 7.69 -11.20
C SER A 17 21.39 6.26 -11.67
N GLU A 18 21.69 5.25 -10.85
CA GLU A 18 21.45 3.85 -11.23
C GLU A 18 19.95 3.55 -11.30
N THR A 19 19.54 2.91 -12.40
CA THR A 19 18.13 2.56 -12.62
C THR A 19 17.81 1.27 -11.89
N ALA A 20 16.88 1.32 -10.95
CA ALA A 20 16.39 0.15 -10.21
C ALA A 20 15.34 -0.63 -11.02
N VAL A 21 14.41 0.06 -11.66
CA VAL A 21 13.34 -0.54 -12.46
C VAL A 21 12.89 0.41 -13.58
N ILE A 22 12.39 -0.14 -14.69
CA ILE A 22 11.79 0.61 -15.79
C ILE A 22 10.33 0.20 -15.94
N VAL A 23 9.43 1.19 -15.91
CA VAL A 23 7.99 0.98 -16.05
C VAL A 23 7.49 1.71 -17.30
N ASN A 24 7.16 0.97 -18.35
CA ASN A 24 6.74 1.51 -19.64
C ASN A 24 7.68 2.60 -20.19
N GLY A 25 9.00 2.37 -20.06
CA GLY A 25 10.03 3.31 -20.52
C GLY A 25 10.40 4.42 -19.53
N GLU A 26 9.66 4.61 -18.43
CA GLU A 26 10.03 5.54 -17.37
C GLU A 26 10.95 4.86 -16.34
N GLN A 27 12.08 5.48 -16.07
CA GLN A 27 13.06 4.97 -15.12
C GLN A 27 12.66 5.33 -13.68
N VAL A 28 12.83 4.38 -12.78
CA VAL A 28 12.83 4.58 -11.33
C VAL A 28 14.26 4.37 -10.84
N THR A 29 14.81 5.35 -10.16
CA THR A 29 16.20 5.29 -9.69
C THR A 29 16.32 4.46 -8.41
N GLU A 30 17.50 3.88 -8.19
CA GLU A 30 17.83 3.18 -6.96
C GLU A 30 17.66 4.09 -5.72
N LEU A 31 18.03 5.36 -5.85
CA LEU A 31 17.81 6.35 -4.79
C LEU A 31 16.33 6.47 -4.40
N SER A 32 15.42 6.48 -5.39
CA SER A 32 13.98 6.56 -5.12
C SER A 32 13.46 5.31 -4.41
N VAL A 33 13.97 4.15 -4.79
CA VAL A 33 13.63 2.87 -4.12
C VAL A 33 14.14 2.87 -2.69
N GLN A 34 15.38 3.30 -2.46
CA GLN A 34 15.95 3.37 -1.12
C GLN A 34 15.21 4.37 -0.21
N GLN A 35 14.82 5.53 -0.74
CA GLN A 35 13.98 6.48 -0.01
C GLN A 35 12.63 5.87 0.36
N ALA A 36 12.00 5.14 -0.56
CA ALA A 36 10.73 4.49 -0.29
C ALA A 36 10.87 3.37 0.76
N ILE A 37 11.95 2.57 0.74
CA ILE A 37 12.27 1.58 1.77
C ILE A 37 12.40 2.25 3.14
N ASN A 38 13.15 3.35 3.23
CA ASN A 38 13.33 4.07 4.49
C ASN A 38 12.01 4.66 5.02
N ASN A 39 11.14 5.14 4.12
CA ASN A 39 9.82 5.64 4.49
C ASN A 39 8.93 4.50 5.01
N GLU A 40 8.93 3.36 4.32
CA GLU A 40 8.15 2.19 4.71
C GLU A 40 8.61 1.63 6.07
N LYS A 41 9.92 1.54 6.31
CA LYS A 41 10.46 1.18 7.64
C LYS A 41 9.96 2.10 8.74
N ARG A 42 10.01 3.42 8.51
CA ARG A 42 9.51 4.41 9.48
C ARG A 42 8.02 4.22 9.75
N ARG A 43 7.22 3.96 8.70
CA ARG A 43 5.78 3.69 8.83
C ARG A 43 5.53 2.45 9.67
N ILE A 44 6.20 1.33 9.34
CA ILE A 44 6.04 0.06 10.08
C ILE A 44 6.40 0.24 11.56
N LEU A 45 7.49 0.94 11.86
CA LEU A 45 7.91 1.20 13.24
C LEU A 45 6.94 2.12 13.99
N SER A 46 6.34 3.09 13.31
CA SER A 46 5.35 3.98 13.95
C SER A 46 4.01 3.30 14.22
N GLU A 47 3.65 2.29 13.43
CA GLU A 47 2.41 1.53 13.58
C GLU A 47 2.54 0.35 14.57
N ASN A 48 3.78 -0.07 14.88
CA ASN A 48 4.06 -1.22 15.75
C ASN A 48 5.01 -0.83 16.88
N GLU A 49 4.47 -0.27 17.95
CA GLU A 49 5.24 0.08 19.13
C GLU A 49 5.96 -1.16 19.72
N GLY A 50 7.30 -1.08 19.84
CA GLY A 50 8.13 -2.15 20.38
C GLY A 50 8.71 -3.13 19.34
N LEU A 51 8.44 -2.93 18.06
CA LEU A 51 9.10 -3.71 17.01
C LEU A 51 10.58 -3.32 16.90
N ASP A 52 11.47 -4.33 16.94
CA ASP A 52 12.91 -4.10 16.76
C ASP A 52 13.20 -3.71 15.29
N ALA A 53 13.77 -2.53 15.09
CA ALA A 53 14.19 -2.05 13.78
C ALA A 53 15.19 -2.98 13.07
N ALA A 54 15.96 -3.77 13.81
CA ALA A 54 16.90 -4.74 13.26
C ALA A 54 16.22 -5.88 12.48
N LEU A 55 14.95 -6.14 12.74
CA LEU A 55 14.17 -7.15 12.01
C LEU A 55 13.71 -6.66 10.63
N LEU A 56 13.77 -5.36 10.37
CA LEU A 56 13.33 -4.73 9.12
C LEU A 56 14.52 -4.54 8.17
N SER A 57 15.04 -5.65 7.61
CA SER A 57 16.10 -5.56 6.59
C SER A 57 15.57 -4.96 5.28
N ASP A 58 16.46 -4.28 4.54
CA ASP A 58 16.11 -3.73 3.21
C ASP A 58 15.68 -4.83 2.25
N GLU A 59 16.32 -5.99 2.32
CA GLU A 59 16.03 -7.15 1.48
C GLU A 59 14.59 -7.66 1.67
N LEU A 60 14.09 -7.62 2.90
CA LEU A 60 12.73 -8.06 3.22
C LEU A 60 11.68 -7.08 2.68
N ILE A 61 11.94 -5.79 2.77
CA ILE A 61 10.96 -4.72 2.45
C ILE A 61 11.01 -4.36 0.96
N ARG A 62 12.18 -4.43 0.34
CA ARG A 62 12.41 -4.02 -1.05
C ARG A 62 11.41 -4.59 -2.06
N PRO A 63 11.09 -5.90 -2.09
CA PRO A 63 10.15 -6.44 -3.08
C PRO A 63 8.78 -5.77 -3.02
N GLN A 64 8.23 -5.61 -1.82
CA GLN A 64 6.93 -4.94 -1.61
C GLN A 64 6.96 -3.47 -2.02
N VAL A 65 8.03 -2.76 -1.68
CA VAL A 65 8.20 -1.34 -2.04
C VAL A 65 8.33 -1.16 -3.55
N VAL A 66 9.10 -2.02 -4.22
CA VAL A 66 9.23 -1.98 -5.68
C VAL A 66 7.88 -2.24 -6.36
N GLU A 67 7.10 -3.21 -5.89
CA GLU A 67 5.76 -3.49 -6.40
C GLU A 67 4.82 -2.28 -6.22
N GLN A 68 4.84 -1.65 -5.06
CA GLN A 68 4.07 -0.42 -4.80
C GLN A 68 4.48 0.72 -5.75
N ILE A 69 5.78 0.92 -5.97
CA ILE A 69 6.29 1.94 -6.90
C ILE A 69 5.81 1.66 -8.33
N ILE A 70 5.89 0.40 -8.79
CA ILE A 70 5.42 -0.01 -10.11
C ILE A 70 3.91 0.26 -10.23
N GLY A 71 3.10 -0.17 -9.26
CA GLY A 71 1.66 0.05 -9.26
C GLY A 71 1.29 1.53 -9.33
N ARG A 72 1.93 2.36 -8.50
CA ARG A 72 1.73 3.82 -8.52
C ARG A 72 2.09 4.43 -9.88
N LYS A 73 3.22 3.98 -10.45
CA LYS A 73 3.70 4.47 -11.76
C LYS A 73 2.70 4.13 -12.87
N LEU A 74 2.19 2.90 -12.87
CA LEU A 74 1.20 2.44 -13.85
C LEU A 74 -0.11 3.26 -13.75
N ILE A 75 -0.60 3.52 -12.55
CA ILE A 75 -1.81 4.34 -12.33
C ILE A 75 -1.57 5.78 -12.80
N SER A 76 -0.43 6.38 -12.45
CA SER A 76 -0.06 7.72 -12.88
C SER A 76 0.02 7.83 -14.41
N GLN A 77 0.63 6.85 -15.07
CA GLN A 77 0.72 6.78 -16.53
C GLN A 77 -0.67 6.60 -17.17
N ALA A 78 -1.52 5.76 -16.61
CA ALA A 78 -2.89 5.57 -17.08
C ALA A 78 -3.70 6.88 -16.97
N ALA A 79 -3.60 7.58 -15.86
CA ALA A 79 -4.25 8.88 -15.66
C ALA A 79 -3.77 9.92 -16.70
N LYS A 80 -2.45 10.02 -16.91
CA LYS A 80 -1.84 10.93 -17.90
C LYS A 80 -2.28 10.60 -19.32
N SER A 81 -2.29 9.32 -19.69
CA SER A 81 -2.73 8.87 -21.02
C SER A 81 -4.22 9.12 -21.24
N GLY A 82 -5.03 9.13 -20.19
CA GLY A 82 -6.43 9.54 -20.19
C GLY A 82 -6.64 11.07 -20.24
N GLY A 83 -5.57 11.86 -20.39
CA GLY A 83 -5.65 13.32 -20.46
C GLY A 83 -5.82 14.02 -19.11
N MET A 84 -5.68 13.29 -17.99
CA MET A 84 -5.80 13.88 -16.67
C MET A 84 -4.52 14.61 -16.27
N GLY A 85 -4.67 15.66 -15.49
CA GLY A 85 -3.56 16.43 -14.97
C GLY A 85 -3.94 17.27 -13.76
N VAL A 86 -2.96 17.61 -12.95
CA VAL A 86 -3.11 18.47 -11.76
C VAL A 86 -2.50 19.83 -12.02
N SER A 87 -3.27 20.89 -11.79
CA SER A 87 -2.79 22.26 -11.97
C SER A 87 -1.82 22.65 -10.84
N SER A 88 -0.86 23.52 -11.17
CA SER A 88 0.05 24.09 -10.17
C SER A 88 -0.71 24.84 -9.06
N ARG A 89 -1.84 25.46 -9.37
CA ARG A 89 -2.70 26.13 -8.40
C ARG A 89 -3.25 25.14 -7.36
N THR A 90 -3.70 23.96 -7.79
CA THR A 90 -4.21 22.91 -6.89
C THR A 90 -3.11 22.41 -5.96
N THR A 91 -1.93 22.14 -6.52
CA THR A 91 -0.76 21.69 -5.76
C THR A 91 -0.33 22.73 -4.72
N SER A 92 -0.26 24.02 -5.14
CA SER A 92 0.09 25.11 -4.21
C SER A 92 -0.96 25.30 -3.11
N LYS A 93 -2.26 25.20 -3.45
CA LYS A 93 -3.33 25.30 -2.45
C LYS A 93 -3.22 24.19 -1.39
N LEU A 94 -2.94 22.97 -1.82
CA LEU A 94 -2.75 21.86 -0.88
C LEU A 94 -1.51 22.07 -0.03
N LEU A 95 -0.38 22.47 -0.63
CA LEU A 95 0.86 22.75 0.09
C LEU A 95 0.67 23.79 1.20
N LEU A 96 0.05 24.93 0.84
CA LEU A 96 -0.20 26.04 1.76
C LEU A 96 -1.22 25.66 2.86
N GLY A 97 -2.13 24.73 2.57
CA GLY A 97 -3.13 24.25 3.53
C GLY A 97 -2.67 23.09 4.41
N THR A 98 -1.44 22.58 4.22
CA THR A 98 -0.93 21.44 4.99
C THR A 98 -0.47 21.90 6.39
N PRO A 99 -1.09 21.41 7.48
CA PRO A 99 -0.77 21.87 8.84
C PRO A 99 0.71 21.69 9.23
N ALA A 100 1.36 20.63 8.71
CA ALA A 100 2.77 20.35 8.96
C ALA A 100 3.75 21.43 8.43
N PHE A 101 3.25 22.38 7.64
CA PHE A 101 4.03 23.48 7.04
C PHE A 101 3.51 24.85 7.49
N GLN A 102 2.69 24.89 8.54
CA GLN A 102 2.11 26.13 9.06
C GLN A 102 2.73 26.48 10.39
N ALA A 103 2.91 27.79 10.60
CA ALA A 103 3.25 28.35 11.89
C ALA A 103 2.03 28.31 12.85
N ASP A 104 2.22 28.64 14.11
CA ASP A 104 1.17 28.63 15.14
C ASP A 104 -0.04 29.53 14.81
N ASP A 105 0.16 30.54 13.98
CA ASP A 105 -0.90 31.45 13.50
C ASP A 105 -1.66 30.91 12.27
N GLY A 106 -1.31 29.72 11.79
CA GLY A 106 -1.92 29.08 10.61
C GLY A 106 -1.36 29.58 9.27
N SER A 107 -0.41 30.49 9.26
CA SER A 107 0.27 30.94 8.04
C SER A 107 1.31 29.92 7.58
N PHE A 108 1.54 29.85 6.27
CA PHE A 108 2.57 28.99 5.71
C PHE A 108 3.97 29.45 6.13
N ASP A 109 4.73 28.53 6.72
CA ASP A 109 6.12 28.74 7.13
C ASP A 109 7.06 28.05 6.12
N GLN A 110 7.80 28.87 5.38
CA GLN A 110 8.72 28.39 4.35
C GLN A 110 9.92 27.64 4.95
N ASP A 111 10.42 28.08 6.11
CA ASP A 111 11.58 27.46 6.74
C ASP A 111 11.19 26.09 7.34
N LEU A 112 10.04 26.01 7.98
CA LEU A 112 9.45 24.76 8.48
C LEU A 112 9.18 23.78 7.33
N TYR A 113 8.63 24.25 6.22
CA TYR A 113 8.44 23.45 5.02
C TYR A 113 9.76 22.87 4.51
N LEU A 114 10.77 23.74 4.29
CA LEU A 114 12.07 23.32 3.78
C LEU A 114 12.80 22.37 4.74
N TYR A 115 12.71 22.60 6.03
CA TYR A 115 13.26 21.71 7.05
C TYR A 115 12.59 20.35 7.00
N THR A 116 11.26 20.31 6.96
CA THR A 116 10.47 19.08 6.99
C THR A 116 10.75 18.20 5.76
N ILE A 117 10.73 18.77 4.55
CA ILE A 117 10.96 17.99 3.33
C ILE A 117 12.40 17.51 3.20
N ARG A 118 13.39 18.31 3.66
CA ARG A 118 14.81 17.91 3.65
C ARG A 118 15.07 16.74 4.60
N ASN A 119 14.45 16.72 5.77
CA ASN A 119 14.54 15.61 6.71
C ASN A 119 13.97 14.31 6.14
N GLN A 120 13.07 14.40 5.14
CA GLN A 120 12.53 13.26 4.40
C GLN A 120 13.34 12.94 3.14
N GLY A 121 14.43 13.68 2.86
CA GLY A 121 15.30 13.47 1.71
C GLY A 121 14.80 14.10 0.41
N TYR A 122 13.86 15.05 0.47
CA TYR A 122 13.33 15.73 -0.71
C TYR A 122 13.94 17.13 -0.90
N THR A 123 14.05 17.53 -2.16
CA THR A 123 14.12 18.93 -2.56
C THR A 123 12.72 19.49 -2.77
N SER A 124 12.54 20.81 -2.82
CA SER A 124 11.23 21.40 -3.14
C SER A 124 10.69 20.93 -4.49
N GLY A 125 11.57 20.77 -5.49
CA GLY A 125 11.18 20.29 -6.82
C GLY A 125 10.69 18.85 -6.81
N THR A 126 11.44 17.94 -6.17
CA THR A 126 11.07 16.52 -6.07
C THR A 126 9.83 16.32 -5.21
N PHE A 127 9.68 17.08 -4.14
CA PHE A 127 8.48 17.04 -3.29
C PHE A 127 7.22 17.51 -4.03
N LEU A 128 7.29 18.62 -4.75
CA LEU A 128 6.17 19.10 -5.55
C LEU A 128 5.81 18.16 -6.69
N ALA A 129 6.80 17.53 -7.32
CA ALA A 129 6.54 16.51 -8.35
C ALA A 129 5.83 15.29 -7.76
N MET A 130 6.28 14.80 -6.61
CA MET A 130 5.64 13.71 -5.86
C MET A 130 4.20 14.09 -5.48
N LEU A 131 3.99 15.25 -4.86
CA LEU A 131 2.67 15.72 -4.46
C LEU A 131 1.70 15.84 -5.64
N LYS A 132 2.20 16.31 -6.78
CA LYS A 132 1.41 16.41 -8.02
C LYS A 132 1.01 15.03 -8.55
N ASP A 133 1.91 14.07 -8.48
CA ASP A 133 1.66 12.69 -8.92
C ASP A 133 0.67 11.99 -7.96
N ASP A 134 0.79 12.22 -6.64
CA ASP A 134 -0.14 11.71 -5.63
C ASP A 134 -1.56 12.24 -5.86
N LEU A 135 -1.72 13.54 -6.07
CA LEU A 135 -3.00 14.14 -6.39
C LEU A 135 -3.62 13.59 -7.68
N LEU A 136 -2.78 13.33 -8.69
CA LEU A 136 -3.24 12.75 -9.94
C LEU A 136 -3.76 11.33 -9.74
N ILE A 137 -3.02 10.51 -9.01
CA ILE A 137 -3.42 9.13 -8.68
C ILE A 137 -4.71 9.13 -7.87
N GLU A 138 -4.79 9.97 -6.84
CA GLU A 138 -5.99 10.10 -6.01
C GLU A 138 -7.21 10.50 -6.84
N GLN A 139 -7.07 11.49 -7.71
CA GLN A 139 -8.14 11.94 -8.59
C GLN A 139 -8.59 10.83 -9.56
N TYR A 140 -7.64 10.07 -10.10
CA TYR A 140 -7.92 8.96 -11.00
C TYR A 140 -8.70 7.85 -10.28
N VAL A 141 -8.24 7.42 -9.11
CA VAL A 141 -8.89 6.38 -8.29
C VAL A 141 -10.27 6.83 -7.84
N ARG A 142 -10.40 8.06 -7.33
CA ARG A 142 -11.72 8.63 -6.93
C ARG A 142 -12.71 8.71 -8.10
N GLY A 143 -12.22 8.90 -9.33
CA GLY A 143 -13.06 8.87 -10.52
C GLY A 143 -13.74 7.51 -10.72
N PHE A 144 -13.03 6.41 -10.47
CA PHE A 144 -13.60 5.07 -10.52
C PHE A 144 -14.59 4.83 -9.37
N ASP A 145 -14.19 5.19 -8.13
CA ASP A 145 -15.06 5.03 -6.97
C ASP A 145 -16.39 5.79 -7.14
N ALA A 146 -16.32 7.02 -7.65
CA ALA A 146 -17.49 7.85 -7.89
C ALA A 146 -18.37 7.34 -9.06
N SER A 147 -17.82 6.58 -9.99
CA SER A 147 -18.53 5.98 -11.12
C SER A 147 -19.05 4.58 -10.81
N SER A 148 -18.59 3.96 -9.75
CA SER A 148 -19.04 2.64 -9.34
C SER A 148 -20.45 2.71 -8.73
N PHE A 149 -21.31 1.78 -9.12
CA PHE A 149 -22.64 1.62 -8.52
C PHE A 149 -22.92 0.13 -8.30
N ILE A 150 -23.63 -0.14 -7.24
CA ILE A 150 -24.13 -1.49 -6.95
C ILE A 150 -25.61 -1.58 -7.33
N THR A 151 -26.00 -2.61 -8.05
CA THR A 151 -27.40 -2.85 -8.34
C THR A 151 -28.14 -3.42 -7.13
N LYS A 152 -29.47 -3.27 -7.09
CA LYS A 152 -30.28 -3.88 -6.02
C LYS A 152 -30.08 -5.39 -5.91
N SER A 153 -29.88 -6.06 -7.05
CA SER A 153 -29.66 -7.50 -7.08
C SER A 153 -28.32 -7.89 -6.45
N GLU A 154 -27.25 -7.15 -6.75
CA GLU A 154 -25.93 -7.37 -6.15
C GLU A 154 -25.93 -7.04 -4.66
N LEU A 155 -26.61 -5.96 -4.24
CA LEU A 155 -26.77 -5.62 -2.84
C LEU A 155 -27.52 -6.71 -2.07
N ASN A 156 -28.62 -7.23 -2.64
CA ASN A 156 -29.38 -8.33 -2.03
C ASN A 156 -28.56 -9.62 -1.96
N LEU A 157 -27.75 -9.92 -2.99
CA LEU A 157 -26.85 -11.05 -2.99
C LEU A 157 -25.78 -10.90 -1.88
N LEU A 158 -25.15 -9.73 -1.78
CA LEU A 158 -24.18 -9.44 -0.73
C LEU A 158 -24.80 -9.58 0.66
N ALA A 159 -25.97 -8.98 0.88
CA ALA A 159 -26.70 -9.10 2.15
C ALA A 159 -27.04 -10.57 2.48
N SER A 160 -27.46 -11.36 1.49
CA SER A 160 -27.78 -12.78 1.69
C SER A 160 -26.56 -13.61 2.11
N ILE A 161 -25.35 -13.21 1.73
CA ILE A 161 -24.10 -13.88 2.10
C ILE A 161 -23.60 -13.38 3.47
N THR A 162 -23.59 -12.06 3.68
CA THR A 162 -23.00 -11.45 4.89
C THR A 162 -23.91 -11.57 6.12
N GLU A 163 -25.24 -11.53 5.91
CA GLU A 163 -26.22 -11.63 7.00
C GLU A 163 -26.77 -13.04 7.17
N GLN A 164 -26.16 -14.04 6.54
CA GLN A 164 -26.60 -15.42 6.64
C GLN A 164 -26.54 -15.88 8.09
N ARG A 165 -27.69 -16.28 8.60
CA ARG A 165 -27.82 -16.95 9.90
C ARG A 165 -28.07 -18.43 9.67
N ARG A 166 -27.44 -19.27 10.49
CA ARG A 166 -27.62 -20.71 10.46
C ARG A 166 -27.91 -21.18 11.87
N ASP A 167 -29.05 -21.82 12.03
CA ASP A 167 -29.37 -22.57 13.24
C ASP A 167 -28.90 -24.01 13.06
N TYR A 168 -28.30 -24.59 14.08
CA TYR A 168 -27.87 -25.97 14.07
C TYR A 168 -28.25 -26.63 15.38
N TYR A 169 -28.61 -27.89 15.27
CA TYR A 169 -28.84 -28.75 16.40
C TYR A 169 -27.70 -29.73 16.52
N TYR A 170 -27.26 -30.01 17.72
CA TYR A 170 -26.26 -31.03 17.95
C TYR A 170 -26.72 -31.96 19.07
N MET A 171 -26.31 -33.21 18.97
CA MET A 171 -26.54 -34.21 20.00
C MET A 171 -25.18 -34.77 20.42
N THR A 172 -24.93 -34.73 21.72
CA THR A 172 -23.73 -35.35 22.28
C THR A 172 -24.04 -36.79 22.68
N LEU A 173 -23.37 -37.74 22.06
CA LEU A 173 -23.41 -39.15 22.44
C LEU A 173 -22.18 -39.42 23.30
N PRO A 174 -22.32 -39.60 24.63
CA PRO A 174 -21.19 -39.94 25.47
C PRO A 174 -20.69 -41.35 25.12
N LEU A 175 -19.40 -41.48 24.87
CA LEU A 175 -18.77 -42.74 24.52
C LEU A 175 -19.04 -43.84 25.54
N GLN A 176 -19.09 -43.49 26.82
CA GLN A 176 -19.36 -44.40 27.95
C GLN A 176 -20.74 -45.08 27.82
N ALA A 177 -21.77 -44.33 27.44
CA ALA A 177 -23.11 -44.89 27.24
C ALA A 177 -23.16 -45.85 26.03
N ALA A 178 -22.32 -45.66 25.03
CA ALA A 178 -22.19 -46.56 23.91
C ALA A 178 -21.43 -47.85 24.29
N ILE A 179 -20.37 -47.72 25.09
CA ILE A 179 -19.59 -48.88 25.59
C ILE A 179 -20.46 -49.77 26.50
N ASP A 180 -21.25 -49.17 27.37
CA ASP A 180 -22.12 -49.92 28.33
C ASP A 180 -23.23 -50.71 27.61
N THR A 181 -23.55 -50.38 26.37
CA THR A 181 -24.56 -51.13 25.57
C THR A 181 -23.96 -52.24 24.72
N VAL A 182 -22.66 -52.34 24.59
CA VAL A 182 -21.99 -53.39 23.81
C VAL A 182 -21.80 -54.63 24.71
N GLN A 183 -22.62 -55.64 24.49
CA GLN A 183 -22.42 -56.97 25.07
C GLN A 183 -21.77 -57.86 24.03
N LEU A 184 -20.53 -58.23 24.28
CA LEU A 184 -19.81 -59.24 23.45
C LEU A 184 -20.07 -60.63 24.06
N SER A 185 -20.46 -61.54 23.23
CA SER A 185 -20.58 -62.97 23.63
C SER A 185 -19.19 -63.62 23.53
N ASP A 186 -18.97 -64.65 24.36
CA ASP A 186 -17.69 -65.43 24.41
C ASP A 186 -17.26 -66.02 23.05
N THR A 187 -18.16 -66.04 22.09
CA THR A 187 -17.87 -66.50 20.68
C THR A 187 -17.43 -65.37 19.78
N GLN A 188 -17.43 -64.11 20.23
CA GLN A 188 -17.02 -62.90 19.48
C GLN A 188 -15.69 -62.33 19.95
N ILE A 189 -15.08 -62.92 20.94
CA ILE A 189 -13.73 -62.71 21.43
C ILE A 189 -12.84 -63.84 20.87
#